data_f55181a082a8daa95c058ddf93de627f
#
_entry.id   f55181a082a8daa95c058ddf93de627f
#
_cell.length_a   1.000
_cell.length_b   1.000
_cell.length_c   1.000
_cell.angle_alpha   90.00
_cell.angle_beta   90.00
_cell.angle_gamma   90.00
#
_symmetry.space_group_name_H-M   'P 1'
#
loop_
_entity.id
_entity.type
_entity.pdbx_description
1 polymer ?
#
loop_
_entity_poly.entity_id
_entity_poly.type
_entity_poly.pdbx_seq_one_letter_code
_entity_poly.pdbx_strand_id
1 'polypeptide(L)'
;MGYANSDKTAFNAFLDEIAQEDDVTHLVLLGDFVDMWRRDAAGVFLEGHDTITKLLALKAKGIQVDYVAGNHDYHVLDLVNPGYPIKFSKELVLNDGPITYRLVHGYEFDPEQKVPFMAFLCRVMSDTGGSLENHVWTDFNSLDGIFSKIEPSYVKTDLAAAAERLHKRPEDRLKESLGHVNSTACKQAKPGEVLVFGHTHVPFINKAENVVNTGSWVKDSNPYDTYVELTGGKPHLYVFAPQKREITERVDW
;
A
#
# COMPACT_ATOMS: atom_id res chain seq x y z
N MET A 1 1.50 9.98 -3.48
CA MET A 1 1.30 11.41 -3.84
C MET A 1 -0.09 11.81 -3.42
N GLY A 2 -0.33 13.08 -3.08
CA GLY A 2 -1.61 13.54 -2.53
C GLY A 2 -1.69 13.53 -1.00
N TYR A 3 -0.88 12.75 -0.32
CA TYR A 3 -0.81 12.75 1.14
C TYR A 3 0.30 13.70 1.64
N ALA A 4 -0.04 14.57 2.60
CA ALA A 4 0.85 15.64 3.07
C ALA A 4 2.15 15.10 3.72
N ASN A 5 2.08 13.92 4.36
CA ASN A 5 3.21 13.31 5.05
C ASN A 5 4.06 12.40 4.15
N SER A 6 3.74 12.25 2.86
CA SER A 6 4.58 11.46 1.96
C SER A 6 5.92 12.14 1.72
N ASP A 7 7.03 11.39 1.77
CA ASP A 7 8.36 11.92 1.48
C ASP A 7 8.66 11.87 -0.03
N LYS A 8 8.00 12.76 -0.78
CA LYS A 8 8.21 12.88 -2.22
C LYS A 8 9.66 13.21 -2.60
N THR A 9 10.34 13.98 -1.75
CA THR A 9 11.73 14.36 -2.00
C THR A 9 12.65 13.15 -1.94
N ALA A 10 12.55 12.36 -0.87
CA ALA A 10 13.32 11.13 -0.72
C ALA A 10 12.97 10.12 -1.82
N PHE A 11 11.67 9.96 -2.15
CA PHE A 11 11.24 9.06 -3.21
C PHE A 11 11.78 9.48 -4.58
N ASN A 12 11.77 10.76 -4.92
CA ASN A 12 12.34 11.25 -6.16
C ASN A 12 13.87 11.07 -6.22
N ALA A 13 14.58 11.22 -5.09
CA ALA A 13 16.01 10.92 -4.99
C ALA A 13 16.28 9.42 -5.18
N PHE A 14 15.45 8.55 -4.61
CA PHE A 14 15.51 7.11 -4.85
C PHE A 14 15.33 6.76 -6.33
N LEU A 15 14.39 7.38 -7.05
CA LEU A 15 14.24 7.16 -8.49
C LEU A 15 15.47 7.63 -9.30
N ASP A 16 16.12 8.71 -8.85
CA ASP A 16 17.37 9.18 -9.47
C ASP A 16 18.52 8.19 -9.23
N GLU A 17 18.58 7.55 -8.06
CA GLU A 17 19.56 6.50 -7.75
C GLU A 17 19.28 5.26 -8.61
N ILE A 18 18.06 4.74 -8.62
CA ILE A 18 17.64 3.64 -9.50
C ILE A 18 18.02 3.91 -10.98
N ALA A 19 17.91 5.17 -11.41
CA ALA A 19 18.30 5.55 -12.77
C ALA A 19 19.81 5.44 -13.06
N GLN A 20 20.67 5.33 -12.05
CA GLN A 20 22.12 5.17 -12.20
C GLN A 20 22.57 3.69 -12.08
N GLU A 21 21.71 2.83 -11.53
CA GLU A 21 22.00 1.41 -11.39
C GLU A 21 21.85 0.68 -12.74
N ASP A 22 22.83 -0.13 -13.10
CA ASP A 22 22.84 -0.86 -14.38
C ASP A 22 22.17 -2.25 -14.27
N ASP A 23 21.99 -2.77 -13.06
CA ASP A 23 21.45 -4.10 -12.77
C ASP A 23 19.96 -4.09 -12.40
N VAL A 24 19.36 -2.93 -12.22
CA VAL A 24 17.93 -2.81 -11.99
C VAL A 24 17.17 -3.00 -13.29
N THR A 25 16.41 -4.07 -13.37
CA THR A 25 15.58 -4.41 -14.53
C THR A 25 14.11 -4.08 -14.36
N HIS A 26 13.65 -3.96 -13.11
CA HIS A 26 12.23 -3.86 -12.79
C HIS A 26 12.00 -2.99 -11.54
N LEU A 27 11.05 -2.08 -11.61
CA LEU A 27 10.55 -1.29 -10.50
C LEU A 27 9.05 -1.55 -10.33
N VAL A 28 8.62 -1.88 -9.12
CA VAL A 28 7.21 -2.11 -8.81
C VAL A 28 6.73 -1.09 -7.78
N LEU A 29 5.70 -0.33 -8.13
CA LEU A 29 4.94 0.50 -7.21
C LEU A 29 3.85 -0.36 -6.56
N LEU A 30 3.91 -0.57 -5.25
CA LEU A 30 3.09 -1.56 -4.55
C LEU A 30 1.88 -0.94 -3.85
N GLY A 31 1.09 -0.19 -4.60
CA GLY A 31 -0.17 0.40 -4.17
C GLY A 31 -0.05 1.70 -3.36
N ASP A 32 -1.16 2.41 -3.27
CA ASP A 32 -1.31 3.67 -2.54
C ASP A 32 -0.26 4.74 -2.91
N PHE A 33 0.25 4.64 -4.13
CA PHE A 33 1.23 5.58 -4.65
C PHE A 33 0.60 6.95 -4.95
N VAL A 34 -0.64 6.96 -5.44
CA VAL A 34 -1.47 8.15 -5.57
C VAL A 34 -2.62 8.08 -4.58
N ASP A 35 -2.82 9.14 -3.79
CA ASP A 35 -3.90 9.17 -2.81
C ASP A 35 -5.14 9.83 -3.44
N MET A 36 -5.91 9.04 -4.15
CA MET A 36 -7.15 9.47 -4.81
C MET A 36 -8.32 9.66 -3.82
N TRP A 37 -8.15 9.28 -2.57
CA TRP A 37 -9.13 9.60 -1.53
C TRP A 37 -9.05 11.07 -1.11
N ARG A 38 -7.85 11.68 -1.19
CA ARG A 38 -7.57 13.05 -0.74
C ARG A 38 -7.36 14.04 -1.87
N ARG A 39 -7.16 13.56 -3.10
CA ARG A 39 -6.91 14.39 -4.28
C ARG A 39 -7.66 13.85 -5.48
N ASP A 40 -8.21 14.75 -6.29
CA ASP A 40 -8.69 14.41 -7.63
C ASP A 40 -7.52 14.10 -8.59
N ALA A 41 -7.85 13.54 -9.73
CA ALA A 41 -6.84 13.16 -10.73
C ALA A 41 -5.99 14.36 -11.20
N ALA A 42 -6.58 15.57 -11.29
CA ALA A 42 -5.85 16.77 -11.67
C ALA A 42 -4.85 17.19 -10.60
N GLY A 43 -5.26 17.17 -9.32
CA GLY A 43 -4.39 17.45 -8.18
C GLY A 43 -3.24 16.44 -8.06
N VAL A 44 -3.54 15.14 -8.20
CA VAL A 44 -2.52 14.09 -8.24
C VAL A 44 -1.49 14.34 -9.34
N PHE A 45 -1.95 14.67 -10.56
CA PHE A 45 -1.07 14.94 -11.69
C PHE A 45 -0.19 16.18 -11.43
N LEU A 46 -0.78 17.28 -10.99
CA LEU A 46 -0.05 18.53 -10.75
C LEU A 46 0.99 18.37 -9.63
N GLU A 47 0.63 17.69 -8.55
CA GLU A 47 1.53 17.46 -7.41
C GLU A 47 2.57 16.37 -7.68
N GLY A 48 2.29 15.43 -8.57
CA GLY A 48 3.10 14.26 -8.87
C GLY A 48 3.85 14.31 -10.19
N HIS A 49 3.75 15.39 -10.94
CA HIS A 49 4.30 15.52 -12.30
C HIS A 49 5.77 15.10 -12.40
N ASP A 50 6.63 15.60 -11.51
CA ASP A 50 8.06 15.29 -11.52
C ASP A 50 8.31 13.79 -11.30
N THR A 51 7.61 13.19 -10.33
CA THR A 51 7.72 11.76 -10.03
C THR A 51 7.24 10.91 -11.21
N ILE A 52 6.11 11.26 -11.81
CA ILE A 52 5.59 10.56 -13.00
C ILE A 52 6.59 10.66 -14.16
N THR A 53 7.19 11.83 -14.36
CA THR A 53 8.20 12.05 -15.40
C THR A 53 9.43 11.16 -15.16
N LYS A 54 9.91 11.03 -13.92
CA LYS A 54 11.01 10.14 -13.58
C LYS A 54 10.66 8.66 -13.83
N LEU A 55 9.48 8.20 -13.46
CA LEU A 55 9.01 6.84 -13.74
C LEU A 55 8.99 6.54 -15.24
N LEU A 56 8.50 7.48 -16.05
CA LEU A 56 8.52 7.34 -17.52
C LEU A 56 9.94 7.36 -18.08
N ALA A 57 10.86 8.12 -17.49
CA ALA A 57 12.26 8.15 -17.88
C ALA A 57 12.96 6.80 -17.57
N LEU A 58 12.67 6.17 -16.41
CA LEU A 58 13.15 4.81 -16.11
C LEU A 58 12.65 3.81 -17.15
N LYS A 59 11.37 3.89 -17.53
CA LYS A 59 10.81 3.07 -18.60
C LYS A 59 11.52 3.27 -19.94
N ALA A 60 11.85 4.51 -20.29
CA ALA A 60 12.60 4.83 -21.52
C ALA A 60 14.04 4.29 -21.49
N LYS A 61 14.65 4.10 -20.31
CA LYS A 61 15.95 3.43 -20.12
C LYS A 61 15.88 1.90 -20.23
N GLY A 62 14.70 1.32 -20.34
CA GLY A 62 14.50 -0.12 -20.44
C GLY A 62 14.16 -0.80 -19.10
N ILE A 63 14.08 -0.06 -18.00
CA ILE A 63 13.59 -0.59 -16.72
C ILE A 63 12.08 -0.80 -16.85
N GLN A 64 11.60 -2.00 -16.59
CA GLN A 64 10.16 -2.25 -16.54
C GLN A 64 9.58 -1.58 -15.30
N VAL A 65 8.47 -0.85 -15.47
CA VAL A 65 7.74 -0.23 -14.37
C VAL A 65 6.34 -0.80 -14.34
N ASP A 66 6.00 -1.45 -13.25
CA ASP A 66 4.68 -2.00 -12.97
C ASP A 66 4.05 -1.31 -11.73
N TYR A 67 2.74 -1.26 -11.72
CA TYR A 67 1.94 -0.64 -10.68
C TYR A 67 0.91 -1.65 -10.18
N VAL A 68 1.00 -2.06 -8.93
CA VAL A 68 -0.02 -2.82 -8.24
C VAL A 68 -0.92 -1.84 -7.51
N ALA A 69 -2.22 -1.83 -7.81
CA ALA A 69 -3.16 -0.90 -7.21
C ALA A 69 -3.42 -1.20 -5.73
N GLY A 70 -3.45 -0.15 -4.91
CA GLY A 70 -3.87 -0.21 -3.52
C GLY A 70 -5.35 0.18 -3.33
N ASN A 71 -5.77 0.34 -2.09
CA ASN A 71 -7.14 0.75 -1.79
C ASN A 71 -7.39 2.25 -1.99
N HIS A 72 -6.36 3.10 -1.83
CA HIS A 72 -6.45 4.54 -2.09
C HIS A 72 -6.42 4.90 -3.57
N ASP A 73 -5.92 4.02 -4.42
CA ASP A 73 -5.75 4.26 -5.85
C ASP A 73 -6.33 3.13 -6.73
N TYR A 74 -7.20 2.32 -6.16
CA TYR A 74 -7.82 1.19 -6.88
C TYR A 74 -8.43 1.59 -8.22
N HIS A 75 -8.96 2.80 -8.30
CA HIS A 75 -9.61 3.33 -9.49
C HIS A 75 -8.66 3.59 -10.67
N VAL A 76 -7.34 3.66 -10.45
CA VAL A 76 -6.37 3.77 -11.56
C VAL A 76 -6.49 2.62 -12.57
N LEU A 77 -6.98 1.45 -12.12
CA LEU A 77 -7.20 0.30 -13.00
C LEU A 77 -8.24 0.56 -14.09
N ASP A 78 -9.21 1.44 -13.81
CA ASP A 78 -10.28 1.82 -14.74
C ASP A 78 -9.91 3.06 -15.57
N LEU A 79 -9.02 3.91 -15.07
CA LEU A 79 -8.65 5.18 -15.70
C LEU A 79 -7.56 5.04 -16.75
N VAL A 80 -6.72 4.02 -16.64
CA VAL A 80 -5.54 3.90 -17.50
C VAL A 80 -5.84 3.08 -18.75
N ASN A 81 -5.56 3.69 -19.89
CA ASN A 81 -5.72 3.04 -21.19
C ASN A 81 -4.74 1.88 -21.36
N PRO A 82 -5.13 0.71 -21.93
CA PRO A 82 -4.24 -0.44 -22.15
C PRO A 82 -2.92 -0.15 -22.88
N GLY A 83 -2.82 0.98 -23.59
CA GLY A 83 -1.60 1.44 -24.26
C GLY A 83 -0.63 2.26 -23.41
N TYR A 84 -0.94 2.49 -22.12
CA TYR A 84 -0.06 3.28 -21.26
C TYR A 84 1.26 2.54 -20.97
N PRO A 85 2.41 3.25 -20.90
CA PRO A 85 3.72 2.61 -20.76
C PRO A 85 3.93 1.82 -19.44
N ILE A 86 3.25 2.22 -18.36
CA ILE A 86 3.27 1.53 -17.07
C ILE A 86 2.10 0.54 -17.05
N LYS A 87 2.36 -0.70 -16.63
CA LYS A 87 1.33 -1.74 -16.52
C LYS A 87 0.68 -1.68 -15.13
N PHE A 88 -0.64 -1.66 -15.10
CA PHE A 88 -1.44 -1.64 -13.88
C PHE A 88 -2.11 -3.00 -13.65
N SER A 89 -2.09 -3.47 -12.41
CA SER A 89 -2.68 -4.74 -12.02
C SER A 89 -3.11 -4.72 -10.55
N LYS A 90 -3.90 -5.72 -10.13
CA LYS A 90 -4.25 -5.95 -8.72
C LYS A 90 -3.18 -6.78 -8.00
N GLU A 91 -2.49 -7.60 -8.75
CA GLU A 91 -1.46 -8.52 -8.29
C GLU A 91 -0.40 -8.63 -9.39
N LEU A 92 0.84 -8.79 -8.99
CA LEU A 92 1.96 -9.07 -9.90
C LEU A 92 2.69 -10.31 -9.41
N VAL A 93 3.00 -11.20 -10.35
CA VAL A 93 3.83 -12.38 -10.07
C VAL A 93 5.13 -12.26 -10.84
N LEU A 94 6.24 -12.32 -10.10
CA LEU A 94 7.60 -12.31 -10.65
C LEU A 94 8.28 -13.63 -10.34
N ASN A 95 9.13 -14.08 -11.25
CA ASN A 95 9.93 -15.30 -11.07
C ASN A 95 11.42 -14.93 -11.12
N ASP A 96 12.17 -15.36 -10.10
CA ASP A 96 13.63 -15.27 -10.06
C ASP A 96 14.19 -16.67 -9.81
N GLY A 97 14.57 -17.35 -10.88
CA GLY A 97 14.94 -18.76 -10.86
C GLY A 97 13.81 -19.64 -10.34
N PRO A 98 14.05 -20.39 -9.25
CA PRO A 98 13.03 -21.27 -8.68
C PRO A 98 12.03 -20.56 -7.74
N ILE A 99 12.27 -19.29 -7.43
CA ILE A 99 11.46 -18.52 -6.47
C ILE A 99 10.40 -17.73 -7.22
N THR A 100 9.17 -17.84 -6.74
CA THR A 100 8.04 -17.04 -7.19
C THR A 100 7.75 -15.96 -6.15
N TYR A 101 7.73 -14.72 -6.56
CA TYR A 101 7.30 -13.59 -5.75
C TYR A 101 5.88 -13.20 -6.15
N ARG A 102 4.97 -13.20 -5.19
CA ARG A 102 3.63 -12.65 -5.36
C ARG A 102 3.54 -11.29 -4.65
N LEU A 103 3.30 -10.27 -5.44
CA LEU A 103 3.25 -8.88 -5.00
C LEU A 103 1.80 -8.41 -5.03
N VAL A 104 1.30 -7.99 -3.87
CA VAL A 104 -0.05 -7.43 -3.69
C VAL A 104 0.06 -6.19 -2.81
N HIS A 105 -0.92 -5.29 -2.85
CA HIS A 105 -0.85 -4.15 -1.94
C HIS A 105 -0.99 -4.57 -0.47
N GLY A 106 -1.97 -5.41 -0.13
CA GLY A 106 -2.17 -5.94 1.22
C GLY A 106 -3.53 -5.60 1.84
N TYR A 107 -4.32 -4.70 1.27
CA TYR A 107 -5.70 -4.43 1.73
C TYR A 107 -6.58 -5.69 1.64
N GLU A 108 -6.21 -6.66 0.80
CA GLU A 108 -6.89 -7.95 0.67
C GLU A 108 -6.87 -8.77 1.96
N PHE A 109 -5.90 -8.50 2.84
CA PHE A 109 -5.76 -9.15 4.15
C PHE A 109 -6.46 -8.39 5.27
N ASP A 110 -6.92 -7.16 4.98
CA ASP A 110 -7.65 -6.34 5.93
C ASP A 110 -9.13 -6.74 5.97
N PRO A 111 -9.62 -7.26 7.09
CA PRO A 111 -11.03 -7.65 7.22
C PRO A 111 -11.98 -6.46 7.07
N GLU A 112 -11.55 -5.24 7.42
CA GLU A 112 -12.36 -4.04 7.30
C GLU A 112 -12.57 -3.65 5.82
N GLN A 113 -11.58 -3.91 4.96
CA GLN A 113 -11.66 -3.65 3.52
C GLN A 113 -12.48 -4.70 2.75
N LYS A 114 -12.75 -5.86 3.37
CA LYS A 114 -13.54 -6.93 2.75
C LYS A 114 -15.05 -6.69 2.81
N VAL A 115 -15.49 -5.73 3.60
CA VAL A 115 -16.91 -5.38 3.67
C VAL A 115 -17.33 -4.75 2.34
N PRO A 116 -18.37 -5.27 1.64
CA PRO A 116 -18.79 -4.75 0.34
C PRO A 116 -19.08 -3.24 0.34
N PHE A 117 -19.54 -2.73 1.47
CA PHE A 117 -19.77 -1.30 1.65
C PHE A 117 -18.47 -0.50 1.69
N MET A 118 -17.41 -0.99 2.34
CA MET A 118 -16.10 -0.31 2.36
C MET A 118 -15.48 -0.30 0.97
N ALA A 119 -15.54 -1.40 0.23
CA ALA A 119 -15.08 -1.43 -1.16
C ALA A 119 -15.86 -0.45 -2.05
N PHE A 120 -17.16 -0.32 -1.85
CA PHE A 120 -17.99 0.68 -2.52
C PHE A 120 -17.60 2.10 -2.10
N LEU A 121 -17.40 2.35 -0.81
CA LEU A 121 -17.00 3.65 -0.28
C LEU A 121 -15.62 4.07 -0.81
N CYS A 122 -14.64 3.16 -0.81
CA CYS A 122 -13.32 3.39 -1.39
C CYS A 122 -13.42 3.80 -2.86
N ARG A 123 -14.29 3.14 -3.63
CA ARG A 123 -14.53 3.47 -5.02
C ARG A 123 -15.16 4.85 -5.18
N VAL A 124 -16.20 5.15 -4.41
CA VAL A 124 -16.87 6.47 -4.44
C VAL A 124 -15.90 7.58 -4.04
N MET A 125 -15.07 7.38 -3.02
CA MET A 125 -14.07 8.36 -2.59
C MET A 125 -13.00 8.58 -3.67
N SER A 126 -12.56 7.53 -4.31
CA SER A 126 -11.64 7.60 -5.46
C SER A 126 -12.24 8.33 -6.66
N ASP A 127 -13.53 8.11 -6.95
CA ASP A 127 -14.24 8.76 -8.06
C ASP A 127 -14.49 10.25 -7.82
N THR A 128 -14.67 10.65 -6.58
CA THR A 128 -15.07 12.03 -6.23
C THR A 128 -13.89 12.93 -5.90
N GLY A 129 -12.68 12.34 -5.70
CA GLY A 129 -11.45 13.08 -5.35
C GLY A 129 -11.66 14.05 -4.18
N GLY A 130 -10.80 14.17 -3.24
CA GLY A 130 -10.77 15.05 -2.06
C GLY A 130 -11.93 15.97 -1.66
N SER A 131 -12.93 16.17 -2.51
CA SER A 131 -14.10 17.01 -2.20
C SER A 131 -15.02 16.39 -1.14
N LEU A 132 -15.02 15.07 -0.99
CA LEU A 132 -15.74 14.37 0.06
C LEU A 132 -14.96 14.31 1.38
N GLU A 133 -13.63 14.37 1.35
CA GLU A 133 -12.82 14.30 2.56
C GLU A 133 -13.20 15.40 3.56
N ASN A 134 -13.38 16.63 3.10
CA ASN A 134 -13.77 17.74 3.98
C ASN A 134 -15.19 17.60 4.57
N HIS A 135 -16.03 16.75 3.98
CA HIS A 135 -17.42 16.55 4.44
C HIS A 135 -17.61 15.21 5.15
N VAL A 136 -16.89 14.16 4.77
CA VAL A 136 -17.07 12.81 5.29
C VAL A 136 -16.24 12.58 6.55
N TRP A 137 -15.01 13.11 6.64
CA TRP A 137 -14.20 12.97 7.86
C TRP A 137 -14.72 13.81 9.04
N THR A 138 -15.33 14.96 8.79
CA THR A 138 -16.04 15.72 9.83
C THR A 138 -17.28 14.99 10.33
N ASP A 139 -17.86 14.13 9.49
CA ASP A 139 -19.07 13.35 9.79
C ASP A 139 -18.81 11.85 10.08
N PHE A 140 -17.54 11.38 10.13
CA PHE A 140 -17.26 9.98 10.46
C PHE A 140 -17.78 9.60 11.85
N ASN A 141 -17.89 10.54 12.78
CA ASN A 141 -18.63 10.35 14.03
C ASN A 141 -20.15 10.21 13.80
N SER A 142 -20.67 10.63 12.65
CA SER A 142 -22.10 10.44 12.28
C SER A 142 -22.32 9.21 11.40
N LEU A 143 -21.26 8.62 10.81
CA LEU A 143 -21.36 7.34 10.09
C LEU A 143 -21.68 6.18 11.02
N ASP A 144 -21.29 6.22 12.29
CA ASP A 144 -21.82 5.29 13.32
C ASP A 144 -23.36 5.32 13.36
N GLY A 145 -23.97 6.48 13.11
CA GLY A 145 -25.42 6.64 12.97
C GLY A 145 -25.99 6.09 11.65
N ILE A 146 -25.20 6.04 10.58
CA ILE A 146 -25.60 5.47 9.27
C ILE A 146 -25.41 3.96 9.29
N PHE A 147 -24.30 3.45 9.83
CA PHE A 147 -24.07 2.01 10.01
C PHE A 147 -25.13 1.34 10.86
N SER A 148 -25.61 2.02 11.91
CA SER A 148 -26.70 1.52 12.77
C SER A 148 -28.05 1.41 12.05
N LYS A 149 -28.22 2.05 10.89
CA LYS A 149 -29.47 2.07 10.12
C LYS A 149 -29.49 1.13 8.92
N ILE A 150 -28.33 0.65 8.46
CA ILE A 150 -28.23 -0.06 7.17
C ILE A 150 -28.39 -1.57 7.28
N GLU A 151 -28.03 -2.24 8.39
CA GLU A 151 -28.47 -3.62 8.63
C GLU A 151 -28.32 -4.11 10.09
N PRO A 152 -29.44 -4.49 10.74
CA PRO A 152 -29.41 -5.06 12.09
C PRO A 152 -28.87 -6.51 12.16
N SER A 153 -28.74 -7.21 11.04
CA SER A 153 -28.35 -8.63 11.01
C SER A 153 -26.83 -8.85 11.07
N TYR A 154 -26.02 -7.91 10.56
CA TYR A 154 -24.56 -7.97 10.65
C TYR A 154 -24.02 -7.46 12.00
N VAL A 155 -24.76 -6.62 12.70
CA VAL A 155 -24.35 -5.95 13.94
C VAL A 155 -24.47 -6.87 15.17
N LYS A 156 -25.23 -7.97 15.10
CA LYS A 156 -25.54 -8.79 16.30
C LYS A 156 -24.41 -9.72 16.76
N THR A 157 -23.42 -10.01 15.95
CA THR A 157 -22.33 -10.92 16.32
C THR A 157 -21.12 -10.22 16.96
N ASP A 158 -21.06 -8.89 16.96
CA ASP A 158 -19.83 -8.20 17.36
C ASP A 158 -20.02 -6.96 18.27
N LEU A 159 -21.21 -6.74 18.85
CA LEU A 159 -21.43 -5.61 19.76
C LEU A 159 -20.52 -5.65 21.00
N ALA A 160 -20.19 -6.83 21.52
CA ALA A 160 -19.27 -6.97 22.64
C ALA A 160 -17.83 -6.62 22.23
N ALA A 161 -17.38 -7.11 21.08
CA ALA A 161 -16.08 -6.78 20.50
C ALA A 161 -15.99 -5.31 20.06
N ALA A 162 -17.08 -4.76 19.53
CA ALA A 162 -17.16 -3.33 19.21
C ALA A 162 -17.13 -2.45 20.47
N ALA A 163 -17.83 -2.84 21.53
CA ALA A 163 -17.80 -2.13 22.81
C ALA A 163 -16.42 -2.20 23.47
N GLU A 164 -15.75 -3.34 23.40
CA GLU A 164 -14.37 -3.48 23.89
C GLU A 164 -13.39 -2.63 23.09
N ARG A 165 -13.56 -2.56 21.76
CA ARG A 165 -12.77 -1.66 20.87
C ARG A 165 -12.99 -0.19 21.21
N LEU A 166 -14.19 0.23 21.56
CA LEU A 166 -14.51 1.62 21.94
C LEU A 166 -13.80 2.06 23.23
N HIS A 167 -13.42 1.13 24.12
CA HIS A 167 -12.68 1.45 25.34
C HIS A 167 -11.16 1.54 25.14
N LYS A 168 -10.63 1.08 24.01
CA LYS A 168 -9.19 1.19 23.68
C LYS A 168 -8.90 2.57 23.08
N ARG A 169 -7.69 3.09 23.34
CA ARG A 169 -7.21 4.31 22.69
C ARG A 169 -7.18 4.12 21.17
N PRO A 170 -7.42 5.16 20.36
CA PRO A 170 -7.39 5.05 18.89
C PRO A 170 -6.08 4.45 18.35
N GLU A 171 -4.94 4.81 18.94
CA GLU A 171 -3.61 4.29 18.57
C GLU A 171 -3.45 2.79 18.86
N ASP A 172 -4.00 2.30 19.96
CA ASP A 172 -3.96 0.88 20.32
C ASP A 172 -4.84 0.05 19.37
N ARG A 173 -6.01 0.59 18.98
CA ARG A 173 -6.90 -0.02 17.98
C ARG A 173 -6.24 -0.13 16.62
N LEU A 174 -5.59 0.93 16.19
CA LEU A 174 -4.86 0.95 14.92
C LEU A 174 -3.73 -0.10 14.93
N LYS A 175 -2.93 -0.13 15.98
CA LYS A 175 -1.83 -1.10 16.13
C LYS A 175 -2.35 -2.54 16.09
N GLU A 176 -3.45 -2.83 16.76
CA GLU A 176 -4.08 -4.16 16.78
C GLU A 176 -4.62 -4.54 15.39
N SER A 177 -5.28 -3.61 14.69
CA SER A 177 -5.77 -3.83 13.33
C SER A 177 -4.63 -4.12 12.36
N LEU A 178 -3.57 -3.32 12.37
CA LEU A 178 -2.37 -3.53 11.53
C LEU A 178 -1.68 -4.86 11.84
N GLY A 179 -1.57 -5.23 13.14
CA GLY A 179 -1.05 -6.52 13.56
C GLY A 179 -1.89 -7.70 13.05
N HIS A 180 -3.21 -7.55 13.02
CA HIS A 180 -4.11 -8.56 12.47
C HIS A 180 -3.92 -8.74 10.95
N VAL A 181 -3.79 -7.64 10.20
CA VAL A 181 -3.50 -7.67 8.75
C VAL A 181 -2.18 -8.40 8.49
N ASN A 182 -1.11 -8.03 9.19
CA ASN A 182 0.20 -8.64 9.07
C ASN A 182 0.16 -10.15 9.39
N SER A 183 -0.52 -10.53 10.47
CA SER A 183 -0.72 -11.95 10.84
C SER A 183 -1.53 -12.71 9.81
N THR A 184 -2.53 -12.09 9.20
CA THR A 184 -3.33 -12.69 8.14
C THR A 184 -2.49 -12.89 6.88
N ALA A 185 -1.69 -11.91 6.49
CA ALA A 185 -0.77 -12.00 5.35
C ALA A 185 0.21 -13.16 5.52
N CYS A 186 0.78 -13.35 6.70
CA CYS A 186 1.70 -14.46 7.01
C CYS A 186 1.08 -15.84 6.75
N LYS A 187 -0.23 -15.98 6.86
CA LYS A 187 -0.96 -17.23 6.58
C LYS A 187 -1.34 -17.43 5.11
N GLN A 188 -1.07 -16.44 4.26
CA GLN A 188 -1.50 -16.43 2.85
C GLN A 188 -0.37 -16.76 1.86
N ALA A 189 0.88 -16.82 2.30
CA ALA A 189 1.98 -17.27 1.47
C ALA A 189 1.81 -18.77 1.13
N LYS A 190 2.00 -19.12 -0.14
CA LYS A 190 1.89 -20.50 -0.62
C LYS A 190 3.26 -21.18 -0.59
N PRO A 191 3.33 -22.51 -0.49
CA PRO A 191 4.60 -23.23 -0.59
C PRO A 191 5.37 -22.87 -1.86
N GLY A 192 6.63 -22.50 -1.73
CA GLY A 192 7.48 -22.08 -2.86
C GLY A 192 7.27 -20.65 -3.35
N GLU A 193 6.45 -19.87 -2.66
CA GLU A 193 6.16 -18.47 -2.94
C GLU A 193 6.71 -17.57 -1.82
N VAL A 194 7.16 -16.39 -2.19
CA VAL A 194 7.41 -15.28 -1.26
C VAL A 194 6.32 -14.24 -1.47
N LEU A 195 5.56 -13.94 -0.43
CA LEU A 195 4.55 -12.89 -0.46
C LEU A 195 5.20 -11.55 -0.11
N VAL A 196 5.05 -10.56 -1.00
CA VAL A 196 5.51 -9.18 -0.79
C VAL A 196 4.29 -8.27 -0.78
N PHE A 197 4.14 -7.48 0.30
CA PHE A 197 2.99 -6.58 0.44
C PHE A 197 3.36 -5.28 1.19
N GLY A 198 2.46 -4.31 1.25
CA GLY A 198 2.59 -3.02 1.94
C GLY A 198 1.42 -2.75 2.88
N HIS A 199 0.63 -1.71 2.60
CA HIS A 199 -0.64 -1.34 3.24
C HIS A 199 -0.55 -0.94 4.72
N THR A 200 0.11 -1.74 5.56
CA THR A 200 0.17 -1.48 7.01
C THR A 200 1.24 -0.47 7.43
N HIS A 201 2.08 -0.03 6.49
CA HIS A 201 3.23 0.85 6.73
C HIS A 201 4.25 0.30 7.75
N VAL A 202 4.17 -0.96 8.13
CA VAL A 202 5.06 -1.61 9.09
C VAL A 202 6.02 -2.53 8.35
N PRO A 203 7.26 -2.09 8.06
CA PRO A 203 8.22 -2.90 7.30
C PRO A 203 8.74 -4.07 8.13
N PHE A 204 8.74 -5.27 7.56
CA PHE A 204 9.32 -6.47 8.16
C PHE A 204 9.67 -7.55 7.14
N ILE A 205 10.54 -8.47 7.54
CA ILE A 205 10.75 -9.76 6.88
C ILE A 205 10.41 -10.88 7.87
N ASN A 206 9.51 -11.78 7.49
CA ASN A 206 9.25 -13.04 8.19
C ASN A 206 9.75 -14.20 7.32
N LYS A 207 10.95 -14.67 7.63
CA LYS A 207 11.61 -15.76 6.88
C LYS A 207 10.92 -17.10 7.06
N ALA A 208 10.29 -17.33 8.23
CA ALA A 208 9.62 -18.60 8.53
C ALA A 208 8.38 -18.79 7.65
N GLU A 209 7.67 -17.69 7.36
CA GLU A 209 6.44 -17.71 6.59
C GLU A 209 6.65 -17.24 5.13
N ASN A 210 7.86 -16.87 4.73
CA ASN A 210 8.20 -16.31 3.43
C ASN A 210 7.35 -15.05 3.09
N VAL A 211 7.29 -14.12 4.02
CA VAL A 211 6.48 -12.91 3.89
C VAL A 211 7.32 -11.67 4.13
N VAL A 212 7.14 -10.66 3.32
CA VAL A 212 7.81 -9.36 3.42
C VAL A 212 6.80 -8.24 3.32
N ASN A 213 6.85 -7.30 4.25
CA ASN A 213 6.14 -6.03 4.13
C ASN A 213 7.14 -4.94 3.75
N THR A 214 6.85 -4.23 2.68
CA THR A 214 7.74 -3.19 2.15
C THR A 214 7.78 -1.93 3.01
N GLY A 215 6.84 -1.76 3.96
CA GLY A 215 6.67 -0.53 4.69
C GLY A 215 6.08 0.60 3.85
N SER A 216 6.61 1.81 3.98
CA SER A 216 5.97 3.01 3.44
C SER A 216 6.98 4.13 3.14
N TRP A 217 6.60 5.04 2.23
CA TRP A 217 7.24 6.33 1.97
C TRP A 217 6.48 7.49 2.63
N VAL A 218 5.82 7.20 3.75
CA VAL A 218 5.04 8.16 4.53
C VAL A 218 5.64 8.28 5.92
N LYS A 219 5.82 9.52 6.39
CA LYS A 219 6.47 9.86 7.68
C LYS A 219 5.62 9.55 8.92
N ASP A 220 4.59 8.73 8.77
CA ASP A 220 3.74 8.25 9.87
C ASP A 220 4.19 6.89 10.43
N SER A 221 5.15 6.24 9.76
CA SER A 221 5.73 4.97 10.18
C SER A 221 7.17 5.13 10.69
N ASN A 222 7.70 4.11 11.35
CA ASN A 222 9.09 4.09 11.80
C ASN A 222 9.66 2.66 11.72
N PRO A 223 10.62 2.41 10.83
CA PRO A 223 11.15 3.34 9.84
C PRO A 223 10.18 3.62 8.69
N TYR A 224 10.36 4.74 8.01
CA TYR A 224 9.75 5.10 6.73
C TYR A 224 10.82 5.16 5.62
N ASP A 225 10.43 5.50 4.40
CA ASP A 225 11.27 5.46 3.20
C ASP A 225 11.90 4.08 2.99
N THR A 226 11.05 3.07 3.06
CA THR A 226 11.49 1.68 2.96
C THR A 226 11.13 1.07 1.62
N TYR A 227 11.96 0.13 1.16
CA TYR A 227 11.77 -0.59 -0.08
C TYR A 227 12.38 -2.00 0.00
N VAL A 228 11.97 -2.86 -0.91
CA VAL A 228 12.46 -4.24 -1.01
C VAL A 228 13.18 -4.42 -2.34
N GLU A 229 14.38 -4.99 -2.28
CA GLU A 229 15.09 -5.52 -3.44
C GLU A 229 14.85 -7.02 -3.53
N LEU A 230 14.48 -7.49 -4.71
CA LEU A 230 14.35 -8.90 -5.03
C LEU A 230 15.54 -9.29 -5.90
N THR A 231 16.53 -9.94 -5.32
CA THR A 231 17.76 -10.30 -6.01
C THR A 231 18.33 -11.62 -5.50
N GLY A 232 18.87 -12.44 -6.41
CA GLY A 232 19.47 -13.73 -6.08
C GLY A 232 18.52 -14.70 -5.40
N GLY A 233 17.22 -14.64 -5.71
CA GLY A 233 16.18 -15.48 -5.13
C GLY A 233 15.82 -15.11 -3.70
N LYS A 234 16.16 -13.90 -3.22
CA LYS A 234 15.88 -13.45 -1.84
C LYS A 234 15.35 -12.01 -1.81
N PRO A 235 14.41 -11.72 -0.90
CA PRO A 235 14.04 -10.35 -0.60
C PRO A 235 15.03 -9.73 0.38
N HIS A 236 15.38 -8.48 0.13
CA HIS A 236 16.18 -7.62 0.99
C HIS A 236 15.41 -6.35 1.28
N LEU A 237 15.13 -6.05 2.54
CA LEU A 237 14.39 -4.88 2.97
C LEU A 237 15.36 -3.78 3.42
N TYR A 238 15.21 -2.59 2.87
CA TYR A 238 16.07 -1.45 3.14
C TYR A 238 15.31 -0.22 3.60
N VAL A 239 16.01 0.62 4.35
CA VAL A 239 15.62 2.02 4.55
C VAL A 239 16.45 2.86 3.58
N PHE A 240 15.81 3.69 2.78
CA PHE A 240 16.43 4.69 1.95
C PHE A 240 16.86 5.88 2.84
N ALA A 241 18.15 5.99 3.07
CA ALA A 241 18.76 7.04 3.88
C ALA A 241 20.07 7.43 3.20
N PRO A 242 20.74 8.51 3.63
CA PRO A 242 22.07 8.87 3.10
C PRO A 242 23.08 7.73 3.14
N GLN A 243 22.82 6.71 3.98
CA GLN A 243 23.51 5.42 3.95
C GLN A 243 22.44 4.33 3.97
N LYS A 244 22.33 3.58 2.86
CA LYS A 244 21.45 2.42 2.73
C LYS A 244 21.58 1.49 3.94
N ARG A 245 20.47 1.23 4.63
CA ARG A 245 20.44 0.39 5.83
C ARG A 245 19.48 -0.77 5.63
N GLU A 246 20.01 -2.00 5.69
CA GLU A 246 19.21 -3.22 5.61
C GLU A 246 18.49 -3.50 6.94
N ILE A 247 17.23 -3.89 6.85
CA ILE A 247 16.43 -4.44 7.95
C ILE A 247 16.47 -5.95 7.82
N THR A 248 17.20 -6.64 8.71
CA THR A 248 17.46 -8.07 8.57
C THR A 248 16.35 -8.96 9.09
N GLU A 249 15.62 -8.53 10.09
CA GLU A 249 14.43 -9.22 10.63
C GLU A 249 13.68 -8.30 11.60
N ARG A 250 12.36 -8.24 11.47
CA ARG A 250 11.51 -7.54 12.42
C ARG A 250 10.18 -8.28 12.49
N VAL A 251 9.86 -8.85 13.64
CA VAL A 251 8.68 -9.69 13.89
C VAL A 251 7.80 -9.07 14.99
N ASP A 252 7.99 -7.79 15.29
CA ASP A 252 7.29 -7.10 16.38
C ASP A 252 6.05 -6.36 15.82
N TRP A 253 4.90 -7.00 15.85
CA TRP A 253 3.60 -6.39 15.68
C TRP A 253 2.56 -6.83 16.70
#